data_7c10383699b9f84e541e42c2cdf993a8
#
_entry.id   7c10383699b9f84e541e42c2cdf993a8
#
_cell.length_a   1.000
_cell.length_b   1.000
_cell.length_c   1.000
_cell.angle_alpha   90.00
_cell.angle_beta   90.00
_cell.angle_gamma   90.00
#
_symmetry.space_group_name_H-M   'P 1'
#
loop_
_entity.id
_entity.type
_entity.pdbx_description
1 polymer ?
#
loop_
_entity_poly.entity_id
_entity_poly.type
_entity_poly.pdbx_seq_one_letter_code
_entity_poly.pdbx_strand_id
1 'polypeptide(L)'
;MSEYTDVYEAQFVKNLRLYSAARKQIKRRVERTLANPYENTEFLGDISGKLNLRGCRSVRVDRNFRIIYVICEECRHIKDCQFCFCNGLDDKTVVFLTVGPHDRAYAMK
;
A
#
# COMPACT_ATOMS: atom_id res chain seq x y z
N MET A 1 18.43 5.40 -6.07
CA MET A 1 17.77 6.02 -4.92
C MET A 1 16.33 6.33 -5.24
N SER A 2 15.43 5.99 -4.35
CA SER A 2 14.03 6.32 -4.55
C SER A 2 13.76 7.76 -4.13
N GLU A 3 12.85 8.42 -4.84
CA GLU A 3 12.43 9.77 -4.50
C GLU A 3 11.43 9.79 -3.35
N TYR A 4 10.81 8.65 -3.08
CA TYR A 4 9.72 8.58 -2.11
C TYR A 4 10.21 8.03 -0.78
N THR A 5 9.66 8.58 0.29
CA THR A 5 9.94 8.12 1.65
C THR A 5 8.95 7.01 2.00
N ASP A 6 9.40 6.01 2.72
CA ASP A 6 8.56 4.89 3.13
C ASP A 6 8.08 5.06 4.57
N VAL A 7 6.81 4.75 4.77
CA VAL A 7 6.19 4.67 6.10
C VAL A 7 5.39 3.39 6.13
N TYR A 8 5.45 2.66 7.23
CA TYR A 8 4.81 1.36 7.37
C TYR A 8 3.83 1.38 8.53
N GLU A 9 2.59 0.99 8.25
CA GLU A 9 1.61 0.81 9.29
C GLU A 9 1.85 -0.49 10.05
N ALA A 10 1.39 -0.55 11.30
CA ALA A 10 1.60 -1.72 12.15
C ALA A 10 1.10 -3.01 11.51
N GLN A 11 -0.01 -2.95 10.80
CA GLN A 11 -0.58 -4.11 10.12
C GLN A 11 0.36 -4.65 9.04
N PHE A 12 1.03 -3.76 8.30
CA PHE A 12 2.00 -4.17 7.30
C PHE A 12 3.18 -4.91 7.95
N VAL A 13 3.73 -4.34 9.01
CA VAL A 13 4.87 -4.93 9.71
C VAL A 13 4.50 -6.29 10.28
N LYS A 14 3.33 -6.40 10.88
CA LYS A 14 2.83 -7.65 11.44
C LYS A 14 2.70 -8.73 10.35
N ASN A 15 2.12 -8.37 9.23
CA ASN A 15 1.92 -9.31 8.13
C ASN A 15 3.24 -9.70 7.46
N LEU A 16 4.20 -8.78 7.40
CA LEU A 16 5.51 -9.07 6.86
C LEU A 16 6.20 -10.19 7.67
N ARG A 17 6.02 -10.17 8.99
CA ARG A 17 6.53 -11.22 9.86
C ARG A 17 5.77 -12.53 9.68
N LEU A 18 4.46 -12.43 9.52
CA LEU A 18 3.61 -13.61 9.33
C LEU A 18 3.94 -14.35 8.04
N TYR A 19 4.25 -13.61 6.98
CA TYR A 19 4.54 -14.17 5.67
C TYR A 19 6.04 -14.17 5.38
N SER A 20 6.81 -14.69 6.31
CA SER A 20 8.28 -14.66 6.23
C SER A 20 8.86 -15.31 4.98
N ALA A 21 8.20 -16.34 4.44
CA ALA A 21 8.64 -17.01 3.23
C ALA A 21 8.62 -16.09 2.01
N ALA A 22 7.72 -15.11 1.97
CA ALA A 22 7.61 -14.16 0.88
C ALA A 22 8.36 -12.86 1.14
N ARG A 23 9.06 -12.76 2.25
CA ARG A 23 9.67 -11.52 2.71
C ARG A 23 10.60 -10.86 1.70
N LYS A 24 11.46 -11.64 1.06
CA LYS A 24 12.39 -11.09 0.05
C LYS A 24 11.65 -10.50 -1.14
N GLN A 25 10.61 -11.19 -1.60
CA GLN A 25 9.81 -10.71 -2.71
C GLN A 25 9.06 -9.45 -2.36
N ILE A 26 8.51 -9.41 -1.15
CA ILE A 26 7.80 -8.25 -0.65
C ILE A 26 8.74 -7.05 -0.60
N LYS A 27 9.95 -7.23 -0.06
CA LYS A 27 10.94 -6.14 0.03
C LYS A 27 11.33 -5.60 -1.34
N ARG A 28 11.52 -6.49 -2.32
CA ARG A 28 11.84 -6.08 -3.69
C ARG A 28 10.73 -5.24 -4.28
N ARG A 29 9.49 -5.65 -4.06
CA ARG A 29 8.36 -4.90 -4.60
C ARG A 29 8.21 -3.55 -3.91
N VAL A 30 8.48 -3.47 -2.61
CA VAL A 30 8.49 -2.21 -1.88
C VAL A 30 9.50 -1.25 -2.50
N GLU A 31 10.72 -1.72 -2.75
CA GLU A 31 11.77 -0.88 -3.34
C GLU A 31 11.37 -0.36 -4.72
N ARG A 32 10.78 -1.23 -5.55
CA ARG A 32 10.31 -0.82 -6.88
C ARG A 32 9.16 0.17 -6.80
N THR A 33 8.29 -0.02 -5.84
CA THR A 33 7.17 0.90 -5.61
C THR A 33 7.67 2.26 -5.17
N LEU A 34 8.69 2.31 -4.32
CA LEU A 34 9.27 3.58 -3.89
C LEU A 34 9.97 4.30 -5.03
N ALA A 35 10.53 3.56 -5.98
CA ALA A 35 11.16 4.16 -7.16
C ALA A 35 10.11 4.80 -8.08
N ASN A 36 8.95 4.14 -8.24
CA ASN A 36 7.85 4.69 -9.03
C ASN A 36 6.52 4.09 -8.53
N PRO A 37 5.85 4.78 -7.60
CA PRO A 37 4.63 4.23 -6.98
C PRO A 37 3.41 4.19 -7.90
N TYR A 38 3.51 4.73 -9.10
CA TYR A 38 2.41 4.71 -10.08
C TYR A 38 2.57 3.63 -11.13
N GLU A 39 3.71 2.91 -11.14
CA GLU A 39 4.01 1.92 -12.15
C GLU A 39 3.48 0.54 -11.76
N ASN A 40 2.79 -0.12 -12.69
CA ASN A 40 2.28 -1.50 -12.53
C ASN A 40 1.42 -1.67 -11.29
N THR A 41 0.61 -0.67 -11.01
CA THR A 41 -0.23 -0.64 -9.83
C THR A 41 -1.69 -0.39 -10.23
N GLU A 42 -2.61 -0.80 -9.38
CA GLU A 42 -4.03 -0.63 -9.61
C GLU A 42 -4.59 0.36 -8.58
N PHE A 43 -5.26 1.40 -9.08
CA PHE A 43 -5.91 2.37 -8.20
C PHE A 43 -7.26 1.82 -7.73
N LEU A 44 -7.46 1.79 -6.41
CA LEU A 44 -8.66 1.22 -5.82
C LEU A 44 -9.67 2.32 -5.53
N GLY A 45 -10.21 2.91 -6.61
CA GLY A 45 -11.12 4.05 -6.48
C GLY A 45 -12.51 3.68 -6.03
N ASP A 46 -13.04 2.61 -6.57
CA ASP A 46 -14.46 2.26 -6.43
C ASP A 46 -14.69 0.81 -6.05
N ILE A 47 -13.80 0.24 -5.28
CA ILE A 47 -14.00 -1.14 -4.86
C ILE A 47 -15.12 -1.18 -3.82
N SER A 48 -16.21 -1.80 -4.20
CA SER A 48 -17.30 -2.06 -3.28
C SER A 48 -16.91 -3.25 -2.41
N GLY A 49 -17.00 -3.10 -1.12
CA GLY A 49 -16.65 -4.14 -0.18
C GLY A 49 -16.88 -3.68 1.23
N LYS A 50 -16.48 -4.52 2.17
CA LYS A 50 -16.67 -4.23 3.59
C LYS A 50 -15.83 -3.04 4.05
N LEU A 51 -14.74 -2.75 3.35
CA LEU A 51 -13.88 -1.63 3.67
C LEU A 51 -13.76 -0.73 2.46
N ASN A 52 -13.83 0.55 2.71
CA ASN A 52 -13.64 1.55 1.68
C ASN A 52 -12.14 1.77 1.49
N LEU A 53 -11.61 1.23 0.39
CA LEU A 53 -10.20 1.37 0.04
C LEU A 53 -9.95 2.53 -0.91
N ARG A 54 -10.92 3.43 -1.02
CA ARG A 54 -10.80 4.59 -1.90
C ARG A 54 -9.55 5.40 -1.57
N GLY A 55 -8.77 5.70 -2.59
CA GLY A 55 -7.52 6.42 -2.42
C GLY A 55 -6.31 5.54 -2.24
N CYS A 56 -6.51 4.23 -2.07
CA CYS A 56 -5.41 3.29 -1.96
C CYS A 56 -5.00 2.76 -3.32
N ARG A 57 -3.81 2.20 -3.37
CA ARG A 57 -3.31 1.48 -4.54
C ARG A 57 -2.90 0.08 -4.14
N SER A 58 -2.98 -0.82 -5.10
CA SER A 58 -2.59 -2.22 -4.92
C SER A 58 -1.52 -2.57 -5.91
N VAL A 59 -0.48 -3.26 -5.46
CA VAL A 59 0.55 -3.76 -6.35
C VAL A 59 0.77 -5.24 -6.07
N ARG A 60 0.95 -6.01 -7.15
CA ARG A 60 1.16 -7.44 -7.06
C ARG A 60 2.60 -7.74 -6.67
N VAL A 61 2.78 -8.56 -5.64
CA VAL A 61 4.10 -9.10 -5.28
C VAL A 61 4.35 -10.35 -6.11
N ASP A 62 3.38 -11.27 -6.11
CA ASP A 62 3.36 -12.47 -6.95
C ASP A 62 1.90 -12.84 -7.22
N ARG A 63 1.64 -14.07 -7.63
CA ARG A 63 0.27 -14.51 -7.96
C ARG A 63 -0.71 -14.32 -6.82
N ASN A 64 -0.25 -14.56 -5.60
CA ASN A 64 -1.12 -14.63 -4.44
C ASN A 64 -1.03 -13.42 -3.53
N PHE A 65 0.09 -12.72 -3.54
CA PHE A 65 0.34 -11.64 -2.58
C PHE A 65 0.22 -10.27 -3.20
N ARG A 66 -0.38 -9.35 -2.44
CA ARG A 66 -0.52 -7.95 -2.84
C ARG A 66 -0.13 -7.04 -1.70
N ILE A 67 0.36 -5.85 -2.06
CA ILE A 67 0.63 -4.78 -1.12
C ILE A 67 -0.39 -3.69 -1.35
N ILE A 68 -1.01 -3.20 -0.27
CA ILE A 68 -1.92 -2.07 -0.32
C ILE A 68 -1.21 -0.87 0.28
N TYR A 69 -1.21 0.24 -0.43
CA TYR A 69 -0.52 1.44 0.01
C TYR A 69 -1.24 2.70 -0.46
N VAL A 70 -0.87 3.85 0.10
CA VAL A 70 -1.34 5.15 -0.37
C VAL A 70 -0.13 6.03 -0.67
N ILE A 71 -0.31 6.94 -1.61
CA ILE A 71 0.69 7.94 -1.96
C ILE A 71 0.17 9.26 -1.42
N CYS A 72 0.91 9.91 -0.53
CA CYS A 72 0.40 11.09 0.16
C CYS A 72 0.00 12.22 -0.78
N GLU A 73 0.80 12.48 -1.82
CA GLU A 73 0.46 13.52 -2.80
C GLU A 73 -0.86 13.22 -3.51
N GLU A 74 -1.13 11.94 -3.79
CA GLU A 74 -2.38 11.53 -4.44
C GLU A 74 -3.55 11.59 -3.47
N CYS A 75 -3.32 11.09 -2.26
CA CYS A 75 -4.35 11.00 -1.23
C CYS A 75 -4.94 12.37 -0.88
N ARG A 76 -4.11 13.40 -0.90
CA ARG A 76 -4.55 14.77 -0.57
C ARG A 76 -5.52 15.36 -1.59
N HIS A 77 -5.57 14.81 -2.78
CA HIS A 77 -6.51 15.26 -3.81
C HIS A 77 -7.83 14.50 -3.80
N ILE A 78 -7.98 13.56 -2.88
CA ILE A 78 -9.19 12.74 -2.79
C ILE A 78 -10.05 13.26 -1.64
N LYS A 79 -11.19 13.87 -2.01
CA LYS A 79 -12.06 14.54 -1.03
C LYS A 79 -12.64 13.62 0.02
N ASP A 80 -12.96 12.39 -0.39
CA ASP A 80 -13.64 11.43 0.49
C ASP A 80 -12.71 10.39 1.06
N CYS A 81 -11.44 10.71 1.18
CA CYS A 81 -10.48 9.79 1.78
C CYS A 81 -10.83 9.57 3.25
N GLN A 82 -11.16 8.33 3.59
CA GLN A 82 -11.56 7.99 4.96
C GLN A 82 -10.37 7.68 5.85
N PHE A 83 -9.24 7.36 5.26
CA PHE A 83 -8.04 7.01 6.02
C PHE A 83 -7.02 8.13 5.90
N CYS A 84 -6.86 8.89 6.97
CA CYS A 84 -5.95 10.03 6.95
C CYS A 84 -4.56 9.61 7.40
N PHE A 85 -3.92 8.76 6.59
CA PHE A 85 -2.57 8.28 6.91
C PHE A 85 -1.48 9.28 6.62
N CYS A 86 -1.80 10.33 5.85
CA CYS A 86 -0.80 11.27 5.34
C CYS A 86 -0.73 12.56 6.14
N ASN A 87 -1.46 12.64 7.24
CA ASN A 87 -1.46 13.84 8.08
C ASN A 87 -0.06 14.08 8.65
N GLY A 88 0.50 15.24 8.35
CA GLY A 88 1.84 15.60 8.84
C GLY A 88 2.98 14.98 8.03
N LEU A 89 2.69 14.28 6.93
CA LEU A 89 3.71 13.68 6.07
C LEU A 89 3.90 14.48 4.79
N ASP A 90 5.11 14.38 4.22
CA ASP A 90 5.42 15.01 2.94
C ASP A 90 4.65 14.38 1.79
N ASP A 91 4.45 15.14 0.73
CA ASP A 91 3.79 14.66 -0.48
C ASP A 91 4.51 13.44 -1.07
N LYS A 92 5.82 13.44 -1.01
CA LYS A 92 6.63 12.33 -1.54
C LYS A 92 6.78 11.21 -0.53
N THR A 93 5.68 10.78 0.06
CA THR A 93 5.65 9.69 1.02
C THR A 93 4.69 8.61 0.54
N VAL A 94 5.10 7.35 0.66
CA VAL A 94 4.26 6.19 0.41
C VAL A 94 4.04 5.51 1.75
N VAL A 95 2.77 5.34 2.13
CA VAL A 95 2.40 4.66 3.37
C VAL A 95 1.92 3.26 3.02
N PHE A 96 2.68 2.26 3.44
CA PHE A 96 2.33 0.86 3.21
C PHE A 96 1.38 0.40 4.31
N LEU A 97 0.15 0.08 3.93
CA LEU A 97 -0.93 -0.23 4.88
C LEU A 97 -0.94 -1.69 5.27
N THR A 98 -0.86 -2.57 4.30
CA THR A 98 -0.91 -4.00 4.56
C THR A 98 -0.31 -4.78 3.40
N VAL A 99 0.00 -6.04 3.65
CA VAL A 99 0.46 -6.98 2.65
C VAL A 99 -0.10 -8.35 3.01
N GLY A 100 -0.44 -9.13 2.00
CA GLY A 100 -0.96 -10.47 2.24
C GLY A 100 -1.55 -11.09 1.00
N PRO A 101 -2.12 -12.29 1.13
CA PRO A 101 -2.85 -12.91 0.05
C PRO A 101 -3.97 -12.00 -0.43
N HIS A 102 -4.30 -12.08 -1.71
CA HIS A 102 -5.27 -11.21 -2.35
C HIS A 102 -6.52 -10.95 -1.50
N ASP A 103 -7.13 -12.02 -1.00
CA ASP A 103 -8.36 -11.91 -0.23
C ASP A 103 -8.17 -11.14 1.07
N ARG A 104 -7.08 -11.41 1.76
CA ARG A 104 -6.82 -10.81 3.07
C ARG A 104 -6.27 -9.40 2.99
N ALA A 105 -5.50 -9.11 1.94
CA ALA A 105 -4.98 -7.76 1.75
C ALA A 105 -6.12 -6.76 1.60
N TYR A 106 -7.15 -7.14 0.86
CA TYR A 106 -8.31 -6.26 0.68
C TYR A 106 -9.24 -6.21 1.88
N ALA A 107 -9.11 -7.13 2.81
CA ALA A 107 -9.94 -7.14 4.02
C ALA A 107 -9.50 -6.10 5.04
N MET A 108 -8.25 -5.78 5.12
CA MET A 108 -7.67 -4.70 5.95
C MET A 108 -8.33 -4.52 7.32
N LYS A 109 -8.20 -5.47 8.16
CA LYS A 109 -8.72 -5.32 9.52
C LYS A 109 -7.70 -4.72 10.45
#